data_9b83a6513556def2cebd39552f1eff2b
#
_entry.id   9b83a6513556def2cebd39552f1eff2b
#
_cell.length_a   1.000
_cell.length_b   1.000
_cell.length_c   1.000
_cell.angle_alpha   90.00
_cell.angle_beta   90.00
_cell.angle_gamma   90.00
#
_symmetry.space_group_name_H-M   'P 1'
#
loop_
_entity.id
_entity.type
_entity.pdbx_description
1 polymer ?
#
loop_
_entity_poly.entity_id
_entity_poly.type
_entity_poly.pdbx_seq_one_letter_code
_entity_poly.pdbx_strand_id
1 'polypeptide(L)'
;VYPAGEAPSHAGNSALQQVRERAASAQLNVTSSQALTAREEEGFYRVGLNVQLEGDWARVAEFLQSLFVMRPAVYLERMQITSSQGHMADGPQKVTVTLNLFVLQERLEP
;
A
#
# COMPACT_ATOMS: atom_id res chain seq x y z
N VAL A 1 1.43 3.59 14.20
CA VAL A 1 2.10 4.81 13.67
C VAL A 1 3.61 4.66 13.79
N TYR A 2 4.34 5.31 12.91
CA TYR A 2 5.78 5.32 12.96
C TYR A 2 6.26 6.28 14.05
N PRO A 3 7.33 5.94 14.75
CA PRO A 3 7.81 6.82 15.81
C PRO A 3 8.42 8.10 15.25
N ALA A 4 8.39 9.14 16.06
CA ALA A 4 9.05 10.40 15.74
C ALA A 4 10.57 10.20 15.73
N GLY A 5 11.27 11.15 15.10
CA GLY A 5 12.73 11.15 15.09
C GLY A 5 13.35 10.81 13.76
N GLU A 6 12.58 10.27 12.82
CA GLU A 6 13.04 10.01 11.48
C GLU A 6 12.38 10.95 10.50
N ALA A 7 13.00 11.14 9.34
CA ALA A 7 12.37 11.94 8.29
C ALA A 7 11.08 11.25 7.84
N PRO A 8 10.00 12.00 7.60
CA PRO A 8 8.75 11.38 7.13
C PRO A 8 8.92 10.61 5.83
N SER A 9 9.80 11.07 4.94
CA SER A 9 10.07 10.33 3.70
C SER A 9 10.65 8.95 3.98
N HIS A 10 11.41 8.79 5.06
CA HIS A 10 11.96 7.49 5.44
C HIS A 10 10.86 6.55 5.87
N ALA A 11 9.91 7.04 6.66
CA ALA A 11 8.76 6.23 7.07
C ALA A 11 7.94 5.79 5.87
N GLY A 12 7.73 6.70 4.92
CA GLY A 12 7.00 6.39 3.69
C GLY A 12 7.69 5.33 2.87
N ASN A 13 9.00 5.46 2.68
CA ASN A 13 9.77 4.49 1.90
C ASN A 13 9.83 3.13 2.58
N SER A 14 9.96 3.12 3.89
CA SER A 14 9.98 1.87 4.65
C SER A 14 8.64 1.14 4.51
N ALA A 15 7.54 1.87 4.65
CA ALA A 15 6.21 1.28 4.49
C ALA A 15 6.00 0.76 3.09
N LEU A 16 6.43 1.54 2.09
CA LEU A 16 6.29 1.15 0.69
C LEU A 16 7.03 -0.14 0.41
N GLN A 17 8.24 -0.27 0.94
CA GLN A 17 9.03 -1.49 0.77
C GLN A 17 8.31 -2.69 1.38
N GLN A 18 7.73 -2.54 2.56
CA GLN A 18 6.99 -3.62 3.20
C GLN A 18 5.76 -4.02 2.39
N VAL A 19 5.05 -3.04 1.83
CA VAL A 19 3.90 -3.32 0.97
C VAL A 19 4.34 -4.11 -0.25
N ARG A 20 5.44 -3.71 -0.88
CA ARG A 20 5.98 -4.41 -2.04
C ARG A 20 6.40 -5.84 -1.71
N GLU A 21 7.02 -6.04 -0.57
CA GLU A 21 7.41 -7.38 -0.14
C GLU A 21 6.21 -8.28 0.08
N ARG A 22 5.14 -7.73 0.68
CA ARG A 22 3.92 -8.51 0.89
C ARG A 22 3.25 -8.85 -0.42
N ALA A 23 3.27 -7.92 -1.39
CA ALA A 23 2.73 -8.20 -2.71
C ALA A 23 3.51 -9.32 -3.39
N ALA A 24 4.82 -9.28 -3.31
CA ALA A 24 5.66 -10.33 -3.89
C ALA A 24 5.39 -11.68 -3.23
N SER A 25 5.21 -11.69 -1.92
CA SER A 25 4.90 -12.93 -1.19
C SER A 25 3.55 -13.51 -1.60
N ALA A 26 2.63 -12.66 -2.01
CA ALA A 26 1.33 -13.10 -2.51
C ALA A 26 1.34 -13.39 -4.01
N GLN A 27 2.51 -13.35 -4.64
CA GLN A 27 2.70 -13.60 -6.07
C GLN A 27 1.97 -12.59 -6.95
N LEU A 28 1.93 -11.35 -6.48
CA LEU A 28 1.39 -10.24 -7.25
C LEU A 28 2.52 -9.48 -7.91
N ASN A 29 2.22 -8.88 -9.06
CA ASN A 29 3.18 -8.09 -9.79
C ASN A 29 2.92 -6.61 -9.53
N VAL A 30 3.85 -5.94 -8.85
CA VAL A 30 3.75 -4.50 -8.61
C VAL A 30 4.25 -3.78 -9.85
N THR A 31 3.35 -3.09 -10.54
CA THR A 31 3.69 -2.38 -11.77
C THR A 31 4.10 -0.95 -11.52
N SER A 32 3.70 -0.38 -10.39
CA SER A 32 4.06 1.00 -10.04
C SER A 32 3.93 1.17 -8.54
N SER A 33 4.86 1.88 -7.95
CA SER A 33 4.80 2.20 -6.53
C SER A 33 5.52 3.51 -6.29
N GLN A 34 4.95 4.34 -5.41
CA GLN A 34 5.48 5.66 -5.15
C GLN A 34 5.06 6.13 -3.77
N ALA A 35 6.02 6.69 -3.04
CA ALA A 35 5.73 7.40 -1.81
C ALA A 35 5.57 8.87 -2.14
N LEU A 36 4.55 9.49 -1.59
CA LEU A 36 4.25 10.89 -1.85
C LEU A 36 4.92 11.78 -0.81
N THR A 37 4.94 13.08 -1.08
CA THR A 37 5.47 14.04 -0.14
C THR A 37 4.63 14.04 1.14
N ALA A 38 5.32 14.04 2.28
CA ALA A 38 4.66 14.05 3.57
C ALA A 38 3.88 15.34 3.77
N ARG A 39 2.72 15.21 4.41
CA ARG A 39 1.89 16.35 4.78
C ARG A 39 1.86 16.47 6.29
N GLU A 40 1.99 17.68 6.79
CA GLU A 40 1.88 17.93 8.20
C GLU A 40 0.42 17.97 8.61
N GLU A 41 0.09 17.23 9.64
CA GLU A 41 -1.21 17.29 10.26
C GLU A 41 -1.02 17.44 11.76
N GLU A 42 -2.07 17.76 12.46
CA GLU A 42 -1.96 18.01 13.89
C GLU A 42 -1.44 16.77 14.63
N GLY A 43 -0.22 16.88 15.14
CA GLY A 43 0.42 15.80 15.88
C GLY A 43 1.07 14.72 15.04
N PHE A 44 0.92 14.76 13.71
CA PHE A 44 1.39 13.69 12.84
C PHE A 44 1.91 14.23 11.51
N TYR A 45 2.74 13.43 10.88
CA TYR A 45 2.97 13.51 9.44
C TYR A 45 2.16 12.42 8.76
N ARG A 46 1.51 12.78 7.67
CA ARG A 46 0.76 11.82 6.86
C ARG A 46 1.52 11.63 5.55
N VAL A 47 1.92 10.40 5.27
CA VAL A 47 2.66 10.08 4.05
C VAL A 47 1.81 9.16 3.20
N GLY A 48 1.43 9.64 2.01
CA GLY A 48 0.64 8.85 1.08
C GLY A 48 1.51 7.88 0.31
N LEU A 49 0.93 6.76 -0.07
CA LEU A 49 1.57 5.75 -0.90
C LEU A 49 0.62 5.39 -2.03
N ASN A 50 1.13 5.41 -3.26
CA ASN A 50 0.38 4.93 -4.41
C ASN A 50 1.01 3.64 -4.88
N VAL A 51 0.21 2.59 -5.00
CA VAL A 51 0.70 1.28 -5.44
C VAL A 51 -0.27 0.74 -6.48
N GLN A 52 0.28 0.31 -7.61
CA GLN A 52 -0.50 -0.38 -8.63
C GLN A 52 0.09 -1.77 -8.80
N LEU A 53 -0.79 -2.76 -8.78
CA LEU A 53 -0.36 -4.14 -8.90
C LEU A 53 -1.38 -4.93 -9.70
N GLU A 54 -0.96 -6.10 -10.14
CA GLU A 54 -1.85 -6.99 -10.90
C GLU A 54 -1.60 -8.43 -10.51
N GLY A 55 -2.60 -9.24 -10.67
CA GLY A 55 -2.53 -10.66 -10.37
C GLY A 55 -3.90 -11.27 -10.24
N ASP A 56 -3.94 -12.51 -9.76
CA ASP A 56 -5.18 -13.22 -9.53
C ASP A 56 -5.95 -12.60 -8.37
N TRP A 57 -7.26 -12.52 -8.52
CA TRP A 57 -8.11 -11.94 -7.49
C TRP A 57 -7.91 -12.59 -6.12
N ALA A 58 -7.78 -13.92 -6.10
CA ALA A 58 -7.59 -14.62 -4.82
C ALA A 58 -6.30 -14.18 -4.13
N ARG A 59 -5.25 -13.93 -4.90
CA ARG A 59 -3.98 -13.44 -4.36
C ARG A 59 -4.11 -12.01 -3.85
N VAL A 60 -4.86 -11.20 -4.58
CA VAL A 60 -5.12 -9.83 -4.14
C VAL A 60 -5.84 -9.82 -2.80
N ALA A 61 -6.82 -10.69 -2.62
CA ALA A 61 -7.57 -10.77 -1.37
C ALA A 61 -6.64 -11.15 -0.21
N GLU A 62 -5.75 -12.12 -0.41
CA GLU A 62 -4.76 -12.50 0.61
C GLU A 62 -3.84 -11.33 0.96
N PHE A 63 -3.39 -10.61 -0.06
CA PHE A 63 -2.53 -9.46 0.13
C PHE A 63 -3.22 -8.38 0.96
N LEU A 64 -4.48 -8.08 0.64
CA LEU A 64 -5.21 -7.06 1.38
C LEU A 64 -5.38 -7.45 2.85
N GLN A 65 -5.66 -8.71 3.11
CA GLN A 65 -5.74 -9.18 4.48
C GLN A 65 -4.41 -8.99 5.22
N SER A 66 -3.30 -9.25 4.55
CA SER A 66 -2.00 -9.09 5.17
C SER A 66 -1.69 -7.63 5.48
N LEU A 67 -2.21 -6.69 4.67
CA LEU A 67 -2.01 -5.27 4.93
C LEU A 67 -2.69 -4.83 6.23
N PHE A 68 -3.85 -5.39 6.52
CA PHE A 68 -4.60 -4.97 7.71
C PHE A 68 -3.92 -5.36 9.02
N VAL A 69 -3.00 -6.31 8.98
CA VAL A 69 -2.26 -6.72 10.18
C VAL A 69 -0.84 -6.18 10.24
N MET A 70 -0.45 -5.34 9.29
CA MET A 70 0.87 -4.73 9.32
C MET A 70 1.05 -3.81 10.52
N ARG A 71 2.26 -3.81 11.04
CA ARG A 71 2.67 -2.89 12.09
C ARG A 71 4.05 -2.34 11.77
N PRO A 72 4.25 -1.04 11.76
CA PRO A 72 3.24 0.00 11.98
C PRO A 72 2.13 -0.03 10.93
N ALA A 73 0.96 0.45 11.30
CA ALA A 73 -0.23 0.32 10.47
C ALA A 73 -0.13 1.10 9.16
N VAL A 74 -0.68 0.51 8.11
CA VAL A 74 -0.89 1.15 6.83
C VAL A 74 -2.40 1.26 6.65
N TYR A 75 -2.87 2.44 6.28
CA TYR A 75 -4.30 2.71 6.15
C TYR A 75 -4.68 2.78 4.68
N LEU A 76 -5.82 2.19 4.35
CA LEU A 76 -6.34 2.22 2.99
C LEU A 76 -7.27 3.43 2.83
N GLU A 77 -6.93 4.30 1.90
CA GLU A 77 -7.75 5.48 1.61
C GLU A 77 -8.67 5.24 0.43
N ARG A 78 -8.15 4.59 -0.62
CA ARG A 78 -8.93 4.34 -1.83
C ARG A 78 -8.39 3.11 -2.53
N MET A 79 -9.29 2.37 -3.14
CA MET A 79 -8.93 1.20 -3.93
C MET A 79 -9.76 1.17 -5.18
N GLN A 80 -9.12 0.92 -6.32
CA GLN A 80 -9.79 0.71 -7.59
C GLN A 80 -9.38 -0.63 -8.14
N ILE A 81 -10.33 -1.41 -8.59
CA ILE A 81 -10.07 -2.72 -9.16
C ILE A 81 -10.62 -2.74 -10.56
N THR A 82 -9.78 -3.11 -11.52
CA THR A 82 -10.18 -3.22 -12.92
C THR A 82 -9.84 -4.62 -13.39
N SER A 83 -10.81 -5.28 -14.02
CA SER A 83 -10.56 -6.58 -14.65
C SER A 83 -9.79 -6.36 -15.94
N SER A 84 -8.64 -6.98 -16.06
CA SER A 84 -7.80 -6.79 -17.24
C SER A 84 -8.11 -7.78 -18.36
N GLN A 85 -8.93 -8.80 -18.08
CA GLN A 85 -9.13 -9.90 -19.01
C GLN A 85 -10.56 -10.07 -19.50
N GLY A 86 -11.44 -9.21 -19.19
CA GLY A 86 -12.82 -9.32 -19.69
C GLY A 86 -13.49 -10.63 -19.30
N HIS A 87 -13.80 -11.46 -20.28
CA HIS A 87 -14.71 -12.59 -20.11
C HIS A 87 -14.05 -13.95 -20.13
N MET A 88 -12.91 -14.11 -19.54
CA MET A 88 -12.29 -15.42 -19.47
C MET A 88 -13.09 -16.30 -18.51
N ALA A 89 -13.87 -17.20 -19.07
CA ALA A 89 -14.76 -18.03 -18.27
C ALA A 89 -14.02 -19.13 -17.50
N ASP A 90 -12.87 -19.55 -17.99
CA ASP A 90 -12.21 -20.75 -17.49
C ASP A 90 -10.80 -20.53 -16.97
N GLY A 91 -10.49 -19.43 -16.43
CA GLY A 91 -9.16 -19.20 -15.90
C GLY A 91 -9.17 -18.35 -14.66
N PRO A 92 -8.04 -18.25 -13.96
CA PRO A 92 -7.94 -17.31 -12.86
C PRO A 92 -8.25 -15.92 -13.37
N GLN A 93 -9.03 -15.20 -12.63
CA GLN A 93 -9.38 -13.85 -13.02
C GLN A 93 -8.27 -12.90 -12.63
N LYS A 94 -7.63 -12.29 -13.62
CA LYS A 94 -6.62 -11.28 -13.36
C LYS A 94 -7.25 -9.92 -13.20
N VAL A 95 -6.78 -9.20 -12.23
CA VAL A 95 -7.25 -7.84 -11.97
C VAL A 95 -6.05 -6.92 -11.83
N THR A 96 -6.28 -5.66 -12.14
CA THR A 96 -5.34 -4.58 -11.84
C THR A 96 -5.93 -3.79 -10.68
N VAL A 97 -5.13 -3.58 -9.66
CA VAL A 97 -5.57 -2.90 -8.45
C VAL A 97 -4.71 -1.68 -8.23
N THR A 98 -5.37 -0.55 -8.04
CA THR A 98 -4.69 0.69 -7.66
C THR A 98 -5.07 1.00 -6.23
N LEU A 99 -4.07 1.15 -5.38
CA LEU A 99 -4.25 1.42 -3.96
C LEU A 99 -3.69 2.78 -3.62
N ASN A 100 -4.50 3.56 -2.92
CA ASN A 100 -4.03 4.79 -2.29
C ASN A 100 -4.02 4.52 -0.80
N LEU A 101 -2.83 4.46 -0.25
CA LEU A 101 -2.59 4.13 1.16
C LEU A 101 -1.94 5.33 1.83
N PHE A 102 -1.93 5.32 3.13
CA PHE A 102 -1.12 6.28 3.87
C PHE A 102 -0.62 5.66 5.16
N VAL A 103 0.46 6.23 5.65
CA VAL A 103 1.00 5.92 6.97
C VAL A 103 1.08 7.19 7.77
N LEU A 104 1.08 7.05 9.09
CA LEU A 104 1.18 8.18 10.00
C LEU A 104 2.49 8.04 10.77
N GLN A 105 3.16 9.17 10.98
CA GLN A 105 4.34 9.25 11.80
C GLN A 105 4.12 10.30 12.86
N GLU A 106 4.50 10.00 14.10
CA GLU A 106 4.41 10.99 15.17
C GLU A 106 5.32 12.17 14.88
N ARG A 107 4.84 13.36 15.20
CA ARG A 107 5.64 14.56 15.12
C ARG A 107 6.24 14.85 16.48
N LEU A 108 7.51 15.27 16.47
CA LEU A 108 8.11 15.81 17.67
C LEU A 108 7.55 17.22 17.88
N GLU A 109 6.94 17.43 19.01
CA GLU A 109 6.45 18.76 19.37
C GLU A 109 7.63 19.59 19.84
N PRO A 110 7.76 20.83 19.34
CA PRO A 110 8.83 21.72 19.78
C PRO A 110 8.62 22.19 21.22
#